data_c80f702512604972f151fe7ed06dda95
#
_entry.id   c80f702512604972f151fe7ed06dda95
#
_cell.length_a   1.000
_cell.length_b   1.000
_cell.length_c   1.000
_cell.angle_alpha   90.00
_cell.angle_beta   90.00
_cell.angle_gamma   90.00
#
_symmetry.space_group_name_H-M   'P 1'
#
loop_
_entity.id
_entity.type
_entity.pdbx_description
1 polymer ?
#
loop_
_entity_poly.entity_id
_entity_poly.type
_entity_poly.pdbx_seq_one_letter_code
_entity_poly.pdbx_strand_id
1 'polypeptide(L)'
;MRSVFSSPAFVCYGAYNEEGELIGFIDGASYDKPELPDELYHDTTKLVENGPWQTVFGVNVIARYRRMGVAGQMVRHYVEESRKRGQDGVVLTCKDHLRPLYEKAGFIWQGVSASTHGGVKWNDMLLRFRKGE
;
A
#
# COMPACT_ATOMS: atom_id res chain seq x y z
N MET A 1 -2.98 14.81 -2.40
CA MET A 1 -2.39 13.72 -3.22
C MET A 1 -3.07 13.64 -4.57
N ARG A 2 -2.33 13.27 -5.57
CA ARG A 2 -2.84 13.14 -6.93
C ARG A 2 -2.49 11.78 -7.51
N SER A 3 -3.38 11.23 -8.35
CA SER A 3 -3.06 10.03 -9.13
C SER A 3 -1.97 10.40 -10.13
N VAL A 4 -0.86 9.66 -10.10
CA VAL A 4 0.23 9.78 -11.06
C VAL A 4 -0.01 8.82 -12.22
N PHE A 5 -0.49 7.63 -11.89
CA PHE A 5 -0.79 6.58 -12.84
C PHE A 5 -1.92 5.71 -12.30
N SER A 6 -2.82 5.30 -13.17
CA SER A 6 -3.92 4.42 -12.79
C SER A 6 -4.32 3.54 -13.95
N SER A 7 -4.52 2.25 -13.67
CA SER A 7 -5.09 1.29 -14.60
C SER A 7 -6.00 0.36 -13.79
N PRO A 8 -6.76 -0.54 -14.43
CA PRO A 8 -7.60 -1.48 -13.67
C PRO A 8 -6.87 -2.38 -12.69
N ALA A 9 -5.54 -2.57 -12.86
CA ALA A 9 -4.75 -3.46 -12.02
C ALA A 9 -3.69 -2.75 -11.17
N PHE A 10 -3.37 -1.48 -11.47
CA PHE A 10 -2.25 -0.79 -10.81
C PHE A 10 -2.57 0.68 -10.58
N VAL A 11 -2.17 1.20 -9.42
CA VAL A 11 -2.32 2.62 -9.09
C VAL A 11 -1.03 3.17 -8.47
N CYS A 12 -0.77 4.45 -8.72
CA CYS A 12 0.32 5.19 -8.09
C CYS A 12 -0.19 6.60 -7.75
N TYR A 13 -0.09 6.98 -6.48
CA TYR A 13 -0.47 8.32 -6.01
C TYR A 13 0.77 9.07 -5.56
N GLY A 14 0.89 10.32 -5.99
CA GLY A 14 1.98 11.19 -5.61
C GLY A 14 1.55 12.23 -4.58
N ALA A 15 2.42 12.51 -3.63
CA ALA A 15 2.27 13.62 -2.69
C ALA A 15 3.13 14.79 -3.19
N TYR A 16 2.56 15.99 -3.19
CA TYR A 16 3.22 17.19 -3.73
C TYR A 16 3.22 18.28 -2.67
N ASN A 17 4.31 19.07 -2.64
CA ASN A 17 4.37 20.24 -1.76
C ASN A 17 3.66 21.44 -2.41
N GLU A 18 3.68 22.59 -1.73
CA GLU A 18 3.01 23.79 -2.20
C GLU A 18 3.59 24.31 -3.53
N GLU A 19 4.86 24.03 -3.81
CA GLU A 19 5.52 24.40 -5.05
C GLU A 19 5.23 23.44 -6.20
N GLY A 20 4.45 22.38 -5.95
CA GLY A 20 4.14 21.39 -6.96
C GLY A 20 5.23 20.32 -7.13
N GLU A 21 6.19 20.26 -6.23
CA GLU A 21 7.27 19.29 -6.27
C GLU A 21 6.80 17.95 -5.72
N LEU A 22 7.12 16.86 -6.42
CA LEU A 22 6.80 15.50 -5.96
C LEU A 22 7.70 15.14 -4.77
N ILE A 23 7.11 14.93 -3.60
CA ILE A 23 7.85 14.65 -2.36
C ILE A 23 7.70 13.21 -1.89
N GLY A 24 6.81 12.45 -2.47
CA GLY A 24 6.62 11.05 -2.12
C GLY A 24 5.62 10.36 -3.02
N PHE A 25 5.59 9.03 -2.95
CA PHE A 25 4.56 8.27 -3.68
C PHE A 25 4.24 6.96 -2.96
N ILE A 26 3.05 6.45 -3.25
CA ILE A 26 2.59 5.14 -2.80
C ILE A 26 1.96 4.43 -3.99
N ASP A 27 2.31 3.16 -4.19
CA ASP A 27 1.81 2.40 -5.33
C ASP A 27 1.49 0.96 -4.95
N GLY A 28 0.77 0.29 -5.84
CA GLY A 28 0.44 -1.11 -5.70
C GLY A 28 -0.59 -1.56 -6.73
N ALA A 29 -0.98 -2.81 -6.61
CA ALA A 29 -1.88 -3.44 -7.57
C ALA A 29 -3.05 -4.10 -6.87
N SER A 30 -4.12 -4.37 -7.64
CA SER A 30 -5.24 -5.15 -7.13
C SER A 30 -5.00 -6.65 -7.35
N TYR A 31 -5.57 -7.47 -6.46
CA TYR A 31 -5.38 -8.90 -6.44
C TYR A 31 -6.68 -9.57 -5.95
N ASP A 32 -6.80 -10.88 -6.15
CA ASP A 32 -8.02 -11.59 -5.81
C ASP A 32 -8.03 -12.18 -4.40
N LYS A 33 -6.88 -12.17 -3.70
CA LYS A 33 -6.73 -12.74 -2.36
C LYS A 33 -6.15 -11.72 -1.38
N PRO A 34 -6.40 -11.88 -0.07
CA PRO A 34 -5.87 -10.97 0.94
C PRO A 34 -4.41 -11.30 1.29
N GLU A 35 -3.55 -11.34 0.29
CA GLU A 35 -2.13 -11.66 0.44
C GLU A 35 -1.31 -10.91 -0.60
N LEU A 36 -0.02 -10.78 -0.33
CA LEU A 36 0.93 -10.15 -1.25
C LEU A 36 2.09 -11.12 -1.49
N PRO A 37 1.94 -12.06 -2.43
CA PRO A 37 3.02 -12.99 -2.74
C PRO A 37 4.14 -12.29 -3.52
N ASP A 38 5.38 -12.75 -3.32
CA ASP A 38 6.57 -12.16 -3.97
C ASP A 38 6.43 -12.11 -5.49
N GLU A 39 5.76 -13.08 -6.09
CA GLU A 39 5.61 -13.15 -7.54
C GLU A 39 4.89 -11.95 -8.15
N LEU A 40 4.06 -11.23 -7.37
CA LEU A 40 3.37 -10.03 -7.88
C LEU A 40 4.32 -8.90 -8.23
N TYR A 41 5.51 -8.86 -7.61
CA TYR A 41 6.52 -7.85 -7.91
C TYR A 41 7.20 -8.08 -9.27
N HIS A 42 7.17 -9.31 -9.77
CA HIS A 42 7.96 -9.72 -10.94
C HIS A 42 7.11 -10.14 -12.14
N ASP A 43 5.85 -10.49 -11.92
CA ASP A 43 5.01 -11.07 -12.97
C ASP A 43 3.67 -10.33 -13.02
N THR A 44 3.55 -9.40 -13.97
CA THR A 44 2.33 -8.61 -14.16
C THR A 44 1.13 -9.44 -14.60
N THR A 45 1.35 -10.67 -15.10
CA THR A 45 0.25 -11.55 -15.50
C THR A 45 -0.52 -12.09 -14.29
N LYS A 46 0.05 -11.99 -13.10
CA LYS A 46 -0.60 -12.39 -11.85
C LYS A 46 -1.50 -11.32 -11.26
N LEU A 47 -1.44 -10.09 -11.75
CA LEU A 47 -2.29 -8.99 -11.28
C LEU A 47 -3.73 -9.22 -11.74
N VAL A 48 -4.68 -8.91 -10.86
CA VAL A 48 -6.10 -9.08 -11.14
C VAL A 48 -6.74 -7.71 -11.31
N GLU A 49 -7.21 -7.40 -12.52
CA GLU A 49 -7.87 -6.13 -12.80
C GLU A 49 -9.13 -5.99 -11.93
N ASN A 50 -9.25 -4.83 -11.27
CA ASN A 50 -10.39 -4.53 -10.39
C ASN A 50 -10.61 -5.62 -9.32
N GLY A 51 -9.52 -6.27 -8.88
CA GLY A 51 -9.59 -7.29 -7.85
C GLY A 51 -10.08 -6.74 -6.51
N PRO A 52 -10.62 -7.60 -5.63
CA PRO A 52 -11.22 -7.16 -4.37
C PRO A 52 -10.21 -6.72 -3.31
N TRP A 53 -8.93 -7.01 -3.48
CA TRP A 53 -7.90 -6.65 -2.52
C TRP A 53 -6.89 -5.72 -3.16
N GLN A 54 -6.57 -4.63 -2.46
CA GLN A 54 -5.53 -3.70 -2.89
C GLN A 54 -4.24 -4.05 -2.17
N THR A 55 -3.14 -4.21 -2.92
CA THR A 55 -1.82 -4.41 -2.32
C THR A 55 -1.04 -3.10 -2.33
N VAL A 56 0.00 -3.02 -1.49
CA VAL A 56 0.94 -1.89 -1.46
C VAL A 56 2.31 -2.44 -1.82
N PHE A 57 2.88 -1.95 -2.93
CA PHE A 57 4.23 -2.33 -3.36
C PHE A 57 5.29 -1.43 -2.72
N GLY A 58 5.03 -0.13 -2.67
CA GLY A 58 6.00 0.79 -2.13
C GLY A 58 5.39 2.05 -1.56
N VAL A 59 6.03 2.58 -0.52
CA VAL A 59 5.75 3.87 0.09
C VAL A 59 7.08 4.59 0.21
N ASN A 60 7.23 5.71 -0.48
CA ASN A 60 8.49 6.44 -0.52
C ASN A 60 8.27 7.92 -0.24
N VAL A 61 9.15 8.51 0.59
CA VAL A 61 9.16 9.93 0.89
C VAL A 61 10.60 10.42 0.76
N ILE A 62 10.83 11.54 0.07
CA ILE A 62 12.17 12.08 -0.06
C ILE A 62 12.70 12.48 1.33
N ALA A 63 14.05 12.42 1.48
CA ALA A 63 14.67 12.49 2.80
C ALA A 63 14.29 13.73 3.60
N ARG A 64 14.24 14.92 2.96
CA ARG A 64 13.95 16.17 3.67
C ARG A 64 12.51 16.30 4.15
N TYR A 65 11.61 15.42 3.70
CA TYR A 65 10.22 15.40 4.14
C TYR A 65 9.89 14.23 5.05
N ARG A 66 10.88 13.42 5.41
CA ARG A 66 10.67 12.31 6.34
C ARG A 66 10.38 12.83 7.75
N ARG A 67 9.67 12.04 8.55
CA ARG A 67 9.26 12.36 9.91
C ARG A 67 8.31 13.57 10.02
N MET A 68 7.67 13.91 8.90
CA MET A 68 6.70 15.02 8.86
C MET A 68 5.27 14.52 8.65
N GLY A 69 5.05 13.21 8.79
CA GLY A 69 3.72 12.63 8.64
C GLY A 69 3.26 12.39 7.23
N VAL A 70 4.12 12.61 6.22
CA VAL A 70 3.74 12.44 4.80
C VAL A 70 3.37 10.99 4.49
N ALA A 71 4.18 10.02 4.96
CA ALA A 71 3.91 8.61 4.71
C ALA A 71 2.56 8.19 5.29
N GLY A 72 2.25 8.63 6.51
CA GLY A 72 0.95 8.34 7.15
C GLY A 72 -0.22 8.91 6.38
N GLN A 73 -0.08 10.14 5.88
CA GLN A 73 -1.11 10.77 5.05
C GLN A 73 -1.33 10.00 3.74
N MET A 74 -0.23 9.57 3.10
CA MET A 74 -0.31 8.78 1.86
C MET A 74 -1.01 7.45 2.09
N VAL A 75 -0.66 6.75 3.18
CA VAL A 75 -1.28 5.46 3.51
C VAL A 75 -2.78 5.64 3.74
N ARG A 76 -3.18 6.65 4.50
CA ARG A 76 -4.61 6.91 4.76
C ARG A 76 -5.36 7.25 3.47
N HIS A 77 -4.76 8.04 2.59
CA HIS A 77 -5.37 8.35 1.29
C HIS A 77 -5.54 7.09 0.44
N TYR A 78 -4.51 6.25 0.40
CA TYR A 78 -4.52 5.00 -0.35
C TYR A 78 -5.65 4.08 0.12
N VAL A 79 -5.78 3.94 1.44
CA VAL A 79 -6.84 3.14 2.06
C VAL A 79 -8.22 3.71 1.70
N GLU A 80 -8.40 5.03 1.78
CA GLU A 80 -9.67 5.65 1.47
C GLU A 80 -10.06 5.49 0.01
N GLU A 81 -9.10 5.58 -0.91
CA GLU A 81 -9.38 5.37 -2.33
C GLU A 81 -9.75 3.90 -2.61
N SER A 82 -9.13 2.95 -1.92
CA SER A 82 -9.53 1.54 -2.02
C SER A 82 -10.97 1.34 -1.53
N ARG A 83 -11.31 1.96 -0.41
CA ARG A 83 -12.68 1.91 0.13
C ARG A 83 -13.70 2.46 -0.87
N LYS A 84 -13.40 3.59 -1.49
CA LYS A 84 -14.28 4.22 -2.49
C LYS A 84 -14.49 3.34 -3.72
N ARG A 85 -13.47 2.56 -4.10
CA ARG A 85 -13.59 1.63 -5.22
C ARG A 85 -14.42 0.39 -4.88
N GLY A 86 -14.83 0.23 -3.63
CA GLY A 86 -15.62 -0.93 -3.20
C GLY A 86 -14.81 -2.19 -2.98
N GLN A 87 -13.50 -2.07 -2.81
CA GLN A 87 -12.65 -3.22 -2.53
C GLN A 87 -12.88 -3.74 -1.10
N ASP A 88 -12.44 -4.96 -0.83
CA ASP A 88 -12.62 -5.60 0.49
C ASP A 88 -11.60 -5.11 1.53
N GLY A 89 -10.48 -4.62 1.09
CA GLY A 89 -9.45 -4.12 1.99
C GLY A 89 -8.10 -3.94 1.33
N VAL A 90 -7.09 -3.69 2.18
CA VAL A 90 -5.72 -3.43 1.75
C VAL A 90 -4.78 -4.39 2.48
N VAL A 91 -3.80 -4.95 1.78
CA VAL A 91 -2.83 -5.87 2.33
C VAL A 91 -1.43 -5.45 1.89
N LEU A 92 -0.45 -5.62 2.79
CA LEU A 92 0.94 -5.28 2.51
C LEU A 92 1.89 -6.13 3.34
N THR A 93 3.18 -6.07 2.98
CA THR A 93 4.25 -6.56 3.84
C THR A 93 5.16 -5.39 4.21
N CYS A 94 5.72 -5.41 5.41
CA CYS A 94 6.61 -4.35 5.86
C CYS A 94 7.67 -4.88 6.82
N LYS A 95 8.74 -4.10 6.98
CA LYS A 95 9.78 -4.36 7.98
C LYS A 95 9.25 -4.01 9.37
N ASP A 96 9.88 -4.60 10.40
CA ASP A 96 9.45 -4.44 11.80
C ASP A 96 9.28 -2.97 12.21
N HIS A 97 10.22 -2.11 11.83
CA HIS A 97 10.19 -0.71 12.26
C HIS A 97 9.07 0.11 11.62
N LEU A 98 8.44 -0.43 10.58
CA LEU A 98 7.32 0.26 9.88
C LEU A 98 5.95 -0.18 10.40
N ARG A 99 5.88 -1.22 11.23
CA ARG A 99 4.60 -1.67 11.78
C ARG A 99 3.80 -0.56 12.44
N PRO A 100 4.41 0.31 13.29
CA PRO A 100 3.62 1.37 13.94
C PRO A 100 2.94 2.32 12.97
N LEU A 101 3.59 2.61 11.83
CA LEU A 101 3.01 3.47 10.79
C LEU A 101 1.69 2.88 10.28
N TYR A 102 1.70 1.59 9.96
CA TYR A 102 0.52 0.92 9.41
C TYR A 102 -0.53 0.63 10.47
N GLU A 103 -0.10 0.28 11.69
CA GLU A 103 -1.04 0.06 12.80
C GLU A 103 -1.83 1.33 13.13
N LYS A 104 -1.20 2.50 13.06
CA LYS A 104 -1.90 3.78 13.22
C LYS A 104 -2.96 4.03 12.15
N ALA A 105 -2.75 3.49 10.95
CA ALA A 105 -3.72 3.62 9.86
C ALA A 105 -4.83 2.57 9.94
N GLY A 106 -4.79 1.68 10.92
CA GLY A 106 -5.82 0.67 11.13
C GLY A 106 -5.47 -0.73 10.68
N PHE A 107 -4.25 -0.95 10.19
CA PHE A 107 -3.81 -2.29 9.78
C PHE A 107 -3.56 -3.17 10.99
N ILE A 108 -3.86 -4.46 10.84
CA ILE A 108 -3.67 -5.47 11.88
C ILE A 108 -2.56 -6.43 11.43
N TRP A 109 -1.61 -6.68 12.32
CA TRP A 109 -0.51 -7.62 12.05
C TRP A 109 -1.05 -9.04 11.92
N GLN A 110 -0.63 -9.72 10.85
CA GLN A 110 -1.07 -11.09 10.54
C GLN A 110 0.00 -12.14 10.82
N GLY A 111 1.18 -11.72 11.24
CA GLY A 111 2.31 -12.60 11.50
C GLY A 111 3.47 -12.33 10.57
N VAL A 112 4.54 -13.11 10.76
CA VAL A 112 5.72 -13.02 9.91
C VAL A 112 5.36 -13.60 8.54
N SER A 113 5.68 -12.84 7.49
CA SER A 113 5.41 -13.26 6.11
C SER A 113 6.26 -14.45 5.71
N ALA A 114 5.74 -15.27 4.80
CA ALA A 114 6.51 -16.31 4.14
C ALA A 114 7.55 -15.73 3.18
N SER A 115 7.48 -14.44 2.88
CA SER A 115 8.43 -13.77 1.99
C SER A 115 9.83 -13.79 2.58
N THR A 116 10.81 -14.11 1.72
CA THR A 116 12.24 -14.06 2.08
C THR A 116 12.99 -13.03 1.24
N HIS A 117 12.24 -12.12 0.60
CA HIS A 117 12.80 -11.12 -0.30
C HIS A 117 13.91 -10.31 0.38
N GLY A 118 15.10 -10.31 -0.22
CA GLY A 118 16.25 -9.60 0.31
C GLY A 118 16.84 -10.18 1.59
N GLY A 119 16.44 -11.41 1.99
CA GLY A 119 16.91 -12.03 3.23
C GLY A 119 16.43 -11.31 4.50
N VAL A 120 15.41 -10.48 4.40
CA VAL A 120 14.89 -9.65 5.49
C VAL A 120 13.58 -10.25 6.00
N LYS A 121 13.35 -10.09 7.30
CA LYS A 121 12.08 -10.46 7.91
C LYS A 121 11.00 -9.47 7.50
N TRP A 122 9.92 -9.97 6.93
CA TRP A 122 8.77 -9.18 6.52
C TRP A 122 7.56 -9.54 7.38
N ASN A 123 6.70 -8.57 7.62
CA ASN A 123 5.46 -8.72 8.38
C ASN A 123 4.27 -8.54 7.46
N ASP A 124 3.29 -9.45 7.54
CA ASP A 124 2.03 -9.30 6.84
C ASP A 124 1.11 -8.38 7.64
N MET A 125 0.56 -7.37 6.99
CA MET A 125 -0.38 -6.43 7.57
C MET A 125 -1.64 -6.39 6.72
N LEU A 126 -2.80 -6.32 7.36
CA LEU A 126 -4.09 -6.36 6.67
C LEU A 126 -5.08 -5.38 7.27
N LEU A 127 -5.78 -4.65 6.41
CA LEU A 127 -6.92 -3.82 6.81
C LEU A 127 -8.12 -4.26 6.00
N ARG A 128 -9.11 -4.84 6.68
CA ARG A 128 -10.36 -5.28 6.07
C ARG A 128 -11.44 -4.25 6.30
N PHE A 129 -12.13 -3.84 5.23
CA PHE A 129 -13.25 -2.92 5.36
C PHE A 129 -14.48 -3.64 5.84
N ARG A 130 -15.29 -2.98 6.65
CA ARG A 130 -16.58 -3.51 7.06
C ARG A 130 -17.58 -3.27 5.95
N LYS A 131 -18.51 -4.23 5.76
CA LYS A 131 -19.59 -4.06 4.81
C LYS A 131 -20.47 -2.89 5.27
N GLY A 132 -20.85 -2.04 4.31
CA GLY A 132 -21.69 -0.88 4.59
C GLY A 132 -20.95 0.38 5.00
N GLU A 133 -19.63 0.33 5.05
CA GLU A 133 -18.80 1.51 5.29
C GLU A 133 -18.46 2.22 3.99
#